data_700b13ad7b222ddc9250781c8cdc7b00
#
_entry.id   700b13ad7b222ddc9250781c8cdc7b00
#
_cell.length_a   1.000
_cell.length_b   1.000
_cell.length_c   1.000
_cell.angle_alpha   90.00
_cell.angle_beta   90.00
_cell.angle_gamma   90.00
#
_symmetry.space_group_name_H-M   'P 1'
#
loop_
_entity.id
_entity.type
_entity.pdbx_description
1 polymer ?
#
loop_
_entity_poly.entity_id
_entity_poly.type
_entity_poly.pdbx_seq_one_letter_code
_entity_poly.pdbx_strand_id
1 'polypeptide(L)'
;MANVGFYGSHNACIVIEKEGKITLVLEIERILNFKNGGVAQYKTVRSDFINPLVIYLRDYILKAAGVSKFETCYHMNTDVIIDNVKYELEKIIPADNYVYGKHHQSHAAGSFYQSPFKKALAFSFDGGGNDGFFNIYYATRSNSVKLLESVKSPVSESPHMFYDL
;
A
#
# COMPACT_ATOMS: atom_id res chain seq x y z
N MET A 1 1.76 7.88 19.65
CA MET A 1 1.36 6.69 18.90
C MET A 1 1.92 6.80 17.50
N ALA A 2 2.19 5.71 16.83
CA ALA A 2 2.72 5.73 15.46
C ALA A 2 1.96 4.72 14.59
N ASN A 3 1.73 5.09 13.34
CA ASN A 3 1.13 4.25 12.32
C ASN A 3 2.16 3.92 11.25
N VAL A 4 1.97 2.80 10.56
CA VAL A 4 2.82 2.40 9.45
C VAL A 4 1.97 2.07 8.23
N GLY A 5 2.36 2.60 7.08
CA GLY A 5 1.86 2.19 5.78
C GLY A 5 2.88 1.27 5.11
N PHE A 6 2.43 0.16 4.55
CA PHE A 6 3.27 -0.81 3.89
C PHE A 6 2.70 -1.24 2.54
N TYR A 7 3.53 -1.18 1.53
CA TYR A 7 3.30 -1.76 0.21
C TYR A 7 4.44 -2.70 -0.13
N GLY A 8 4.13 -3.97 -0.38
CA GLY A 8 5.13 -5.04 -0.48
C GLY A 8 5.40 -5.59 -1.88
N SER A 9 4.67 -5.12 -2.90
CA SER A 9 4.84 -5.56 -4.29
C SER A 9 5.97 -4.77 -5.01
N HIS A 10 5.93 -4.66 -6.32
CA HIS A 10 6.89 -3.83 -7.08
C HIS A 10 6.91 -2.39 -6.53
N ASN A 11 8.07 -1.75 -6.51
CA ASN A 11 8.26 -0.44 -5.88
C ASN A 11 7.85 -0.42 -4.39
N ALA A 12 8.14 -1.51 -3.69
CA ALA A 12 7.78 -1.66 -2.30
C ALA A 12 8.28 -0.50 -1.44
N CYS A 13 7.40 -0.01 -0.57
CA CYS A 13 7.72 1.09 0.32
C CYS A 13 7.09 0.93 1.70
N ILE A 14 7.72 1.57 2.68
CA ILE A 14 7.23 1.70 4.04
C ILE A 14 7.15 3.18 4.38
N VAL A 15 6.05 3.60 4.97
CA VAL A 15 5.84 4.97 5.43
C VAL A 15 5.48 4.94 6.91
N ILE A 16 6.16 5.75 7.72
CA ILE A 16 5.83 5.93 9.13
C ILE A 16 5.17 7.29 9.32
N GLU A 17 3.98 7.27 9.93
CA GLU A 17 3.28 8.45 10.39
C GLU A 17 3.33 8.50 11.93
N LYS A 18 3.59 9.67 12.48
CA LYS A 18 3.57 9.95 13.91
C LYS A 18 2.99 11.33 14.16
N GLU A 19 1.94 11.40 14.97
CA GLU A 19 1.28 12.66 15.35
C GLU A 19 0.81 13.50 14.15
N GLY A 20 0.25 12.84 13.14
CA GLY A 20 -0.25 13.49 11.92
C GLY A 20 0.83 13.89 10.91
N LYS A 21 2.10 13.46 11.13
CA LYS A 21 3.23 13.81 10.24
C LYS A 21 3.91 12.55 9.72
N ILE A 22 4.28 12.56 8.44
CA ILE A 22 5.14 11.54 7.88
C ILE A 22 6.56 11.80 8.39
N THR A 23 7.11 10.82 9.11
CA THR A 23 8.45 10.89 9.73
C THR A 23 9.49 10.04 9.00
N LEU A 24 9.06 9.04 8.24
CA LEU A 24 9.94 8.21 7.42
C LEU A 24 9.20 7.76 6.15
N VAL A 25 9.90 7.81 5.03
CA VAL A 25 9.54 7.10 3.79
C VAL A 25 10.73 6.25 3.40
N LEU A 26 10.53 4.94 3.29
CA LEU A 26 11.56 3.97 2.98
C LEU A 26 11.20 3.22 1.70
N GLU A 27 11.90 3.52 0.62
CA GLU A 27 11.81 2.76 -0.62
C GLU A 27 12.67 1.49 -0.51
N ILE A 28 12.03 0.33 -0.45
CA ILE A 28 12.71 -0.95 -0.22
C ILE A 28 13.67 -1.28 -1.36
N GLU A 29 13.34 -0.89 -2.59
CA GLU A 29 14.21 -1.07 -3.75
C GLU A 29 15.58 -0.41 -3.59
N ARG A 30 15.67 0.71 -2.84
CA ARG A 30 16.93 1.41 -2.55
C ARG A 30 17.82 0.61 -1.62
N ILE A 31 17.22 -0.07 -0.65
CA ILE A 31 17.96 -0.92 0.28
C ILE A 31 18.44 -2.19 -0.42
N LEU A 32 17.60 -2.76 -1.28
CA LEU A 32 17.89 -3.99 -1.99
C LEU A 32 18.80 -3.77 -3.21
N ASN A 33 19.00 -2.51 -3.64
CA ASN A 33 19.65 -2.16 -4.90
C ASN A 33 19.06 -2.93 -6.10
N PHE A 34 17.75 -3.07 -6.12
CA PHE A 34 17.01 -3.85 -7.12
C PHE A 34 15.79 -3.05 -7.59
N LYS A 35 15.90 -2.49 -8.79
CA LYS A 35 14.84 -1.64 -9.38
C LYS A 35 13.52 -2.42 -9.51
N ASN A 36 12.43 -1.76 -9.16
CA ASN A 36 11.08 -2.32 -9.11
C ASN A 36 10.95 -3.54 -8.18
N GLY A 37 11.91 -3.73 -7.27
CA GLY A 37 11.92 -4.83 -6.32
C GLY A 37 10.84 -4.67 -5.24
N GLY A 38 10.23 -5.80 -4.87
CA GLY A 38 9.30 -5.87 -3.76
C GLY A 38 9.64 -7.00 -2.81
N VAL A 39 9.11 -6.94 -1.61
CA VAL A 39 9.33 -7.95 -0.57
C VAL A 39 8.83 -9.32 -1.00
N ALA A 40 7.74 -9.37 -1.77
CA ALA A 40 7.15 -10.61 -2.29
C ALA A 40 8.07 -11.40 -3.23
N GLN A 41 8.98 -10.73 -3.95
CA GLN A 41 9.91 -11.38 -4.88
C GLN A 41 10.99 -12.20 -4.16
N TYR A 42 11.23 -11.93 -2.89
CA TYR A 42 12.23 -12.64 -2.09
C TYR A 42 11.68 -13.89 -1.40
N LYS A 43 10.44 -14.31 -1.70
CA LYS A 43 9.77 -15.42 -0.98
C LYS A 43 9.98 -15.28 0.53
N THR A 44 9.64 -14.10 1.03
CA THR A 44 10.09 -13.55 2.29
C THR A 44 9.57 -14.28 3.51
N VAL A 45 8.52 -15.07 3.35
CA VAL A 45 7.97 -15.85 4.46
C VAL A 45 7.55 -17.23 3.95
N ARG A 46 8.28 -18.27 4.33
CA ARG A 46 7.73 -19.62 4.47
C ARG A 46 7.19 -19.74 5.90
N SER A 47 6.31 -20.71 6.12
CA SER A 47 5.70 -20.96 7.45
C SER A 47 6.72 -21.11 8.59
N ASP A 48 7.95 -21.43 8.25
CA ASP A 48 9.05 -21.79 9.13
C ASP A 48 10.29 -20.89 9.03
N PHE A 49 10.34 -19.98 8.05
CA PHE A 49 11.52 -19.13 7.81
C PHE A 49 11.14 -17.69 7.47
N ILE A 50 11.57 -16.75 8.31
CA ILE A 50 11.51 -15.31 8.00
C ILE A 50 12.88 -14.87 7.49
N ASN A 51 12.92 -14.27 6.31
CA ASN A 51 14.16 -13.76 5.75
C ASN A 51 14.82 -12.75 6.71
N PRO A 52 16.12 -12.89 7.03
CA PRO A 52 16.83 -11.96 7.92
C PRO A 52 16.73 -10.49 7.52
N LEU A 53 16.61 -10.20 6.23
CA LEU A 53 16.39 -8.84 5.72
C LEU A 53 15.06 -8.25 6.22
N VAL A 54 14.00 -9.07 6.26
CA VAL A 54 12.68 -8.64 6.75
C VAL A 54 12.74 -8.33 8.23
N ILE A 55 13.47 -9.15 9.01
CA ILE A 55 13.71 -8.90 10.44
C ILE A 55 14.48 -7.57 10.60
N TYR A 56 15.52 -7.36 9.82
CA TYR A 56 16.31 -6.12 9.86
C TYR A 56 15.44 -4.89 9.53
N LEU A 57 14.62 -4.96 8.47
CA LEU A 57 13.71 -3.87 8.10
C LEU A 57 12.69 -3.59 9.20
N ARG A 58 12.09 -4.62 9.78
CA ARG A 58 11.17 -4.50 10.92
C ARG A 58 11.83 -3.78 12.09
N ASP A 59 12.99 -4.24 12.51
CA ASP A 59 13.70 -3.68 13.66
C ASP A 59 14.15 -2.24 13.39
N TYR A 60 14.55 -1.95 12.16
CA TYR A 60 14.88 -0.60 11.72
C TYR A 60 13.68 0.35 11.82
N ILE A 61 12.52 -0.03 11.28
CA ILE A 61 11.33 0.84 11.30
C ILE A 61 10.76 1.04 12.70
N LEU A 62 10.78 0.01 13.55
CA LEU A 62 10.37 0.12 14.95
C LEU A 62 11.28 1.07 15.73
N LYS A 63 12.60 0.96 15.52
CA LYS A 63 13.58 1.86 16.12
C LYS A 63 13.40 3.29 15.62
N ALA A 64 13.21 3.49 14.32
CA ALA A 64 13.00 4.82 13.72
C ALA A 64 11.72 5.49 14.25
N ALA A 65 10.65 4.72 14.48
CA ALA A 65 9.41 5.19 15.06
C ALA A 65 9.50 5.40 16.58
N GLY A 66 10.48 4.79 17.26
CA GLY A 66 10.60 4.79 18.72
C GLY A 66 9.51 3.99 19.42
N VAL A 67 9.05 2.89 18.83
CA VAL A 67 7.97 2.05 19.36
C VAL A 67 8.36 0.57 19.29
N SER A 68 7.73 -0.25 20.13
CA SER A 68 7.86 -1.72 20.06
C SER A 68 6.83 -2.34 19.10
N LYS A 69 5.72 -1.65 18.85
CA LYS A 69 4.67 -1.99 17.88
C LYS A 69 3.98 -0.72 17.41
N PHE A 70 3.36 -0.76 16.26
CA PHE A 70 2.54 0.31 15.71
C PHE A 70 1.10 0.22 16.25
N GLU A 71 0.39 1.35 16.25
CA GLU A 71 -1.05 1.36 16.54
C GLU A 71 -1.82 0.72 15.38
N THR A 72 -1.51 1.13 14.15
CA THR A 72 -2.15 0.61 12.95
C THR A 72 -1.12 0.37 11.85
N CYS A 73 -1.20 -0.80 11.23
CA CYS A 73 -0.53 -1.12 9.98
C CYS A 73 -1.54 -1.04 8.83
N TYR A 74 -1.34 -0.09 7.93
CA TYR A 74 -2.10 0.04 6.68
C TYR A 74 -1.36 -0.71 5.59
N HIS A 75 -1.96 -1.75 5.06
CA HIS A 75 -1.37 -2.56 4.00
C HIS A 75 -2.14 -2.42 2.70
N MET A 76 -1.39 -2.13 1.63
CA MET A 76 -1.90 -2.22 0.28
C MET A 76 -1.53 -3.56 -0.33
N ASN A 77 -2.54 -4.33 -0.70
CA ASN A 77 -2.36 -5.56 -1.44
C ASN A 77 -2.92 -5.42 -2.85
N THR A 78 -2.12 -5.76 -3.84
CA THR A 78 -2.55 -5.82 -5.24
C THR A 78 -3.13 -7.19 -5.60
N ASP A 79 -2.82 -8.22 -4.83
CA ASP A 79 -3.17 -9.59 -5.15
C ASP A 79 -4.30 -10.16 -4.28
N VAL A 80 -5.04 -11.09 -4.85
CA VAL A 80 -6.30 -11.67 -4.35
C VAL A 80 -6.12 -12.53 -3.08
N ILE A 81 -4.89 -12.74 -2.58
CA ILE A 81 -4.61 -13.67 -1.48
C ILE A 81 -4.52 -12.88 -0.15
N ILE A 82 -5.66 -12.39 0.32
CA ILE A 82 -5.75 -11.56 1.53
C ILE A 82 -5.37 -12.34 2.80
N ASP A 83 -5.76 -13.58 2.93
CA ASP A 83 -5.58 -14.33 4.18
C ASP A 83 -4.12 -14.71 4.45
N ASN A 84 -3.39 -15.12 3.43
CA ASN A 84 -1.96 -15.46 3.58
C ASN A 84 -1.11 -14.22 3.85
N VAL A 85 -1.45 -13.10 3.23
CA VAL A 85 -0.72 -11.84 3.43
C VAL A 85 -0.94 -11.27 4.84
N LYS A 86 -2.15 -11.39 5.39
CA LYS A 86 -2.45 -10.97 6.76
C LYS A 86 -1.55 -11.66 7.77
N TYR A 87 -1.43 -12.97 7.67
CA TYR A 87 -0.58 -13.77 8.56
C TYR A 87 0.91 -13.40 8.44
N GLU A 88 1.37 -13.09 7.24
CA GLU A 88 2.75 -12.68 7.00
C GLU A 88 3.04 -11.30 7.55
N LEU A 89 2.12 -10.34 7.38
CA LEU A 89 2.28 -8.99 7.91
C LEU A 89 2.29 -8.94 9.44
N GLU A 90 1.40 -9.68 10.10
CA GLU A 90 1.36 -9.78 11.55
C GLU A 90 2.68 -10.33 12.13
N LYS A 91 3.38 -11.17 11.35
CA LYS A 91 4.71 -11.66 11.73
C LYS A 91 5.83 -10.65 11.47
N ILE A 92 5.68 -9.83 10.43
CA ILE A 92 6.73 -8.92 9.97
C ILE A 92 6.64 -7.58 10.70
N ILE A 93 5.45 -6.98 10.72
CA ILE A 93 5.23 -5.64 11.27
C ILE A 93 4.25 -5.74 12.44
N PRO A 94 4.73 -5.71 13.69
CA PRO A 94 3.84 -5.78 14.83
C PRO A 94 2.97 -4.53 14.93
N ALA A 95 1.66 -4.71 14.95
CA ALA A 95 0.68 -3.65 15.10
C ALA A 95 -0.53 -4.14 15.92
N ASP A 96 -1.25 -3.21 16.55
CA ASP A 96 -2.50 -3.52 17.25
C ASP A 96 -3.65 -3.76 16.26
N ASN A 97 -3.65 -3.03 15.14
CA ASN A 97 -4.67 -3.11 14.12
C ASN A 97 -4.05 -3.26 12.72
N TYR A 98 -4.71 -4.04 11.86
CA TYR A 98 -4.32 -4.19 10.45
C TYR A 98 -5.47 -3.74 9.57
N VAL A 99 -5.19 -2.79 8.67
CA VAL A 99 -6.15 -2.24 7.71
C VAL A 99 -5.67 -2.54 6.31
N TYR A 100 -6.50 -3.24 5.55
CA TYR A 100 -6.21 -3.59 4.17
C TYR A 100 -6.81 -2.55 3.23
N GLY A 101 -5.95 -1.86 2.51
CA GLY A 101 -6.34 -0.82 1.57
C GLY A 101 -6.85 -1.39 0.24
N LYS A 102 -7.56 -0.55 -0.47
CA LYS A 102 -7.97 -0.80 -1.86
C LYS A 102 -6.98 -0.12 -2.79
N HIS A 103 -6.54 -0.83 -3.82
CA HIS A 103 -5.48 -0.39 -4.73
C HIS A 103 -5.84 0.94 -5.42
N HIS A 104 -6.91 0.96 -6.19
CA HIS A 104 -7.34 2.17 -6.91
C HIS A 104 -7.79 3.29 -5.97
N GLN A 105 -8.42 2.96 -4.83
CA GLN A 105 -8.79 3.97 -3.85
C GLN A 105 -7.56 4.70 -3.30
N SER A 106 -6.44 4.01 -3.14
CA SER A 106 -5.21 4.62 -2.65
C SER A 106 -4.54 5.49 -3.69
N HIS A 107 -4.56 5.11 -4.96
CA HIS A 107 -4.13 5.99 -6.06
C HIS A 107 -4.96 7.27 -6.09
N ALA A 108 -6.28 7.15 -6.03
CA ALA A 108 -7.18 8.29 -6.01
C ALA A 108 -6.97 9.20 -4.78
N ALA A 109 -6.80 8.60 -3.59
CA ALA A 109 -6.53 9.33 -2.36
C ALA A 109 -5.17 10.04 -2.42
N GLY A 110 -4.11 9.36 -2.81
CA GLY A 110 -2.77 9.92 -2.95
C GLY A 110 -2.76 11.13 -3.88
N SER A 111 -3.37 11.01 -5.04
CA SER A 111 -3.45 12.10 -6.03
C SER A 111 -4.30 13.26 -5.51
N PHE A 112 -5.45 12.99 -4.90
CA PHE A 112 -6.35 14.02 -4.40
C PHE A 112 -5.74 14.82 -3.25
N TYR A 113 -5.20 14.14 -2.23
CA TYR A 113 -4.68 14.82 -1.04
C TYR A 113 -3.41 15.62 -1.30
N GLN A 114 -2.66 15.30 -2.36
CA GLN A 114 -1.52 16.10 -2.83
C GLN A 114 -1.93 17.26 -3.75
N SER A 115 -3.16 17.25 -4.27
CA SER A 115 -3.67 18.31 -5.14
C SER A 115 -4.13 19.55 -4.31
N PRO A 116 -4.30 20.72 -4.94
CA PRO A 116 -4.86 21.91 -4.26
C PRO A 116 -6.40 21.87 -4.13
N PHE A 117 -7.07 20.87 -4.69
CA PHE A 117 -8.53 20.83 -4.78
C PHE A 117 -9.19 20.56 -3.42
N LYS A 118 -10.31 21.22 -3.18
CA LYS A 118 -11.19 20.94 -2.01
C LYS A 118 -12.15 19.79 -2.29
N LYS A 119 -12.54 19.63 -3.55
CA LYS A 119 -13.41 18.58 -4.08
C LYS A 119 -12.95 18.21 -5.47
N ALA A 120 -13.03 16.94 -5.84
CA ALA A 120 -12.69 16.47 -7.19
C ALA A 120 -13.41 15.16 -7.54
N LEU A 121 -13.56 14.92 -8.83
CA LEU A 121 -13.66 13.56 -9.36
C LEU A 121 -12.24 13.05 -9.57
N ALA A 122 -11.93 11.90 -9.00
CA ALA A 122 -10.66 11.23 -9.18
C ALA A 122 -10.88 9.95 -9.99
N PHE A 123 -10.11 9.80 -11.04
CA PHE A 123 -10.10 8.63 -11.90
C PHE A 123 -8.85 7.83 -11.61
N SER A 124 -9.00 6.54 -11.36
CA SER A 124 -7.89 5.61 -11.16
C SER A 124 -8.05 4.45 -12.12
N PHE A 125 -7.03 4.20 -12.90
CA PHE A 125 -6.95 3.07 -13.84
C PHE A 125 -5.53 2.50 -13.82
N ASP A 126 -5.45 1.18 -13.90
CA ASP A 126 -4.19 0.43 -13.85
C ASP A 126 -4.43 -0.96 -14.45
N GLY A 127 -3.37 -1.77 -14.56
CA GLY A 127 -3.42 -3.16 -15.02
C GLY A 127 -4.27 -4.09 -14.14
N GLY A 128 -4.75 -3.59 -13.02
CA GLY A 128 -5.66 -4.27 -12.11
C GLY A 128 -5.32 -4.03 -10.64
N GLY A 129 -6.31 -4.23 -9.79
CA GLY A 129 -6.18 -4.14 -8.34
C GLY A 129 -7.27 -4.95 -7.64
N ASN A 130 -7.17 -5.08 -6.32
CA ASN A 130 -8.17 -5.79 -5.52
C ASN A 130 -9.56 -5.12 -5.52
N ASP A 131 -9.69 -3.93 -6.09
CA ASP A 131 -10.93 -3.15 -6.19
C ASP A 131 -11.34 -2.82 -7.64
N GLY A 132 -10.70 -3.45 -8.65
CA GLY A 132 -11.10 -3.33 -10.04
C GLY A 132 -9.95 -2.94 -10.98
N PHE A 133 -10.30 -2.46 -12.18
CA PHE A 133 -9.36 -2.01 -13.23
C PHE A 133 -9.47 -0.53 -13.54
N PHE A 134 -10.68 0.01 -13.41
CA PHE A 134 -10.96 1.43 -13.57
C PHE A 134 -12.02 1.85 -12.55
N ASN A 135 -11.72 2.88 -11.79
CA ASN A 135 -12.60 3.37 -10.76
C ASN A 135 -12.75 4.88 -10.81
N ILE A 136 -13.95 5.36 -10.53
CA ILE A 136 -14.28 6.77 -10.41
C ILE A 136 -14.64 7.04 -8.95
N TYR A 137 -14.01 8.04 -8.37
CA TYR A 137 -14.25 8.45 -6.99
C TYR A 137 -14.66 9.91 -6.91
N TYR A 138 -15.53 10.22 -5.95
CA TYR A 138 -15.74 11.58 -5.47
C TYR A 138 -14.91 11.80 -4.21
N ALA A 139 -14.01 12.76 -4.26
CA ALA A 139 -13.09 13.08 -3.19
C ALA A 139 -13.38 14.45 -2.59
N THR A 140 -13.37 14.54 -1.26
CA THR A 140 -13.49 15.80 -0.51
C THR A 140 -12.53 15.82 0.66
N ARG A 141 -12.07 17.02 1.06
CA ARG A 141 -11.17 17.19 2.22
C ARG A 141 -11.84 16.83 3.55
N SER A 142 -13.17 16.86 3.61
CA SER A 142 -13.93 16.58 4.83
C SER A 142 -14.40 15.13 4.98
N ASN A 143 -14.54 14.39 3.88
CA ASN A 143 -15.30 13.12 3.88
C ASN A 143 -14.64 11.96 3.14
N SER A 144 -13.31 11.94 3.02
CA SER A 144 -12.64 10.83 2.35
C SER A 144 -12.89 10.72 0.83
N VAL A 145 -12.42 9.63 0.26
CA VAL A 145 -12.52 9.28 -1.16
C VAL A 145 -13.58 8.22 -1.31
N LYS A 146 -14.74 8.59 -1.86
CA LYS A 146 -15.91 7.71 -2.01
C LYS A 146 -15.99 7.15 -3.43
N LEU A 147 -16.05 5.85 -3.57
CA LEU A 147 -16.27 5.17 -4.85
C LEU A 147 -17.66 5.53 -5.40
N LEU A 148 -17.69 5.94 -6.66
CA LEU A 148 -18.91 6.18 -7.45
C LEU A 148 -19.17 5.06 -8.44
N GLU A 149 -18.13 4.64 -9.19
CA GLU A 149 -18.23 3.64 -10.25
C GLU A 149 -16.99 2.77 -10.25
N SER A 150 -17.14 1.50 -10.64
CA SER A 150 -16.05 0.54 -10.74
C SER A 150 -16.25 -0.40 -11.91
N VAL A 151 -15.26 -0.48 -12.79
CA VAL A 151 -15.18 -1.49 -13.85
C VAL A 151 -14.34 -2.64 -13.34
N LYS A 152 -14.96 -3.81 -13.25
CA LYS A 152 -14.35 -5.04 -12.70
C LYS A 152 -13.88 -6.04 -13.76
N SER A 153 -14.18 -5.75 -15.04
CA SER A 153 -13.71 -6.59 -16.14
C SER A 153 -12.39 -6.05 -16.70
N PRO A 154 -11.41 -6.90 -16.99
CA PRO A 154 -10.11 -6.44 -17.45
C PRO A 154 -10.10 -5.90 -18.88
N VAL A 155 -11.14 -6.13 -19.68
CA VAL A 155 -10.80 -6.35 -21.06
C VAL A 155 -11.04 -5.18 -22.00
N SER A 156 -12.10 -4.54 -22.10
CA SER A 156 -12.34 -3.62 -23.24
C SER A 156 -12.69 -2.19 -22.85
N GLU A 157 -12.88 -1.99 -21.55
CA GLU A 157 -13.49 -0.77 -21.03
C GLU A 157 -12.54 0.04 -20.14
N SER A 158 -11.33 -0.48 -19.89
CA SER A 158 -10.32 0.23 -19.11
C SER A 158 -9.39 1.06 -20.01
N PRO A 159 -9.16 2.32 -19.68
CA PRO A 159 -8.18 3.17 -20.36
C PRO A 159 -6.76 2.58 -20.41
N HIS A 160 -6.42 1.66 -19.52
CA HIS A 160 -5.16 0.93 -19.51
C HIS A 160 -4.87 0.23 -20.85
N MET A 161 -5.89 -0.31 -21.51
CA MET A 161 -5.73 -0.97 -22.81
C MET A 161 -5.19 -0.06 -23.94
N PHE A 162 -5.26 1.25 -23.78
CA PHE A 162 -4.68 2.19 -24.75
C PHE A 162 -3.15 2.32 -24.64
N TYR A 163 -2.54 1.81 -23.56
CA TYR A 163 -1.09 1.85 -23.37
C TYR A 163 -0.38 0.57 -23.80
N ASP A 164 -1.14 -0.50 -24.06
CA ASP A 164 -0.61 -1.80 -24.50
C ASP A 164 -0.66 -1.96 -26.04
N LEU A 165 -1.05 -0.92 -26.77
CA LEU A 165 -1.02 -0.83 -28.23
C LEU A 165 0.24 -0.09 -28.71
#